data_98401584dcfba8544278adc1c8f0afb7
#
_entry.id   98401584dcfba8544278adc1c8f0afb7
#
_cell.length_a   1.000
_cell.length_b   1.000
_cell.length_c   1.000
_cell.angle_alpha   90.00
_cell.angle_beta   90.00
_cell.angle_gamma   90.00
#
_symmetry.space_group_name_H-M   'P 1'
#
loop_
_entity.id
_entity.type
_entity.pdbx_description
1 polymer ?
#
loop_
_entity_poly.entity_id
_entity_poly.type
_entity_poly.pdbx_seq_one_letter_code
_entity_poly.pdbx_strand_id
1 'polypeptide(L)'
;MSGNFLRPKPSYPLTDTPPHGNLTVPTRLIQLIRYERWCCTTISINYRDPRPIYEQVRDGLRRLIVSGTLPLGEKLPSVRELSTQLTINPNTIQRAYRELETEGYICSVAGRGSYVCAQIPDDPARQDALLHQFDAAVQELLYLGMRSEELRSRIPEGGTNHD
;
A
#
# COMPACT_ATOMS: atom_id res chain seq x y z
N MET A 1 -34.17 -12.77 -12.49
CA MET A 1 -34.18 -12.43 -11.03
C MET A 1 -32.80 -11.92 -10.67
N SER A 2 -32.61 -10.62 -10.74
CA SER A 2 -31.31 -9.97 -10.53
C SER A 2 -31.21 -9.57 -9.06
N GLY A 3 -30.39 -10.29 -8.29
CA GLY A 3 -30.07 -9.97 -6.90
C GLY A 3 -28.97 -8.91 -6.84
N ASN A 4 -29.36 -7.68 -6.57
CA ASN A 4 -28.46 -6.57 -6.26
C ASN A 4 -27.86 -6.82 -4.87
N PHE A 5 -26.64 -7.36 -4.81
CA PHE A 5 -25.89 -7.53 -3.57
C PHE A 5 -25.26 -6.18 -3.21
N LEU A 6 -26.03 -5.35 -2.51
CA LEU A 6 -25.52 -4.15 -1.84
C LEU A 6 -24.59 -4.59 -0.70
N ARG A 7 -23.28 -4.53 -0.93
CA ARG A 7 -22.30 -4.71 0.15
C ARG A 7 -22.45 -3.56 1.16
N PRO A 8 -22.52 -3.85 2.46
CA PRO A 8 -22.56 -2.81 3.47
C PRO A 8 -21.25 -2.01 3.45
N LYS A 9 -21.38 -0.68 3.47
CA LYS A 9 -20.23 0.22 3.63
C LYS A 9 -19.60 -0.04 5.01
N PRO A 10 -18.28 -0.21 5.11
CA PRO A 10 -17.63 -0.36 6.40
C PRO A 10 -17.83 0.92 7.23
N SER A 11 -18.35 0.75 8.43
CA SER A 11 -18.45 1.80 9.44
C SER A 11 -17.06 2.03 10.03
N TYR A 12 -16.40 3.10 9.65
CA TYR A 12 -15.16 3.52 10.27
C TYR A 12 -15.45 4.10 11.65
N PRO A 13 -14.77 3.67 12.72
CA PRO A 13 -14.88 4.36 14.00
C PRO A 13 -14.26 5.74 13.88
N LEU A 14 -15.10 6.75 14.01
CA LEU A 14 -14.72 8.17 14.14
C LEU A 14 -14.16 8.38 15.55
N THR A 15 -12.99 7.88 15.86
CA THR A 15 -12.29 8.25 17.10
C THR A 15 -10.96 8.88 16.73
N ASP A 16 -10.97 10.21 16.58
CA ASP A 16 -9.79 11.08 16.54
C ASP A 16 -9.12 11.18 17.92
N THR A 17 -9.04 10.10 18.68
CA THR A 17 -8.41 10.16 20.01
C THR A 17 -7.22 9.19 20.04
N PRO A 18 -5.99 9.70 20.08
CA PRO A 18 -4.85 8.85 20.38
C PRO A 18 -4.92 8.38 21.84
N PRO A 19 -4.57 7.13 22.15
CA PRO A 19 -4.58 6.64 23.53
C PRO A 19 -3.44 7.29 24.33
N HIS A 20 -3.86 7.95 25.42
CA HIS A 20 -3.07 8.32 26.60
C HIS A 20 -1.77 9.10 26.45
N GLY A 21 -1.83 10.34 26.90
CA GLY A 21 -0.67 11.17 27.25
C GLY A 21 -0.83 12.62 26.82
N ASN A 22 -1.09 13.47 27.79
CA ASN A 22 -1.28 14.90 27.71
C ASN A 22 -0.03 15.63 27.16
N LEU A 23 0.17 15.57 25.86
CA LEU A 23 1.10 16.42 25.12
C LEU A 23 0.31 17.08 24.00
N THR A 24 -0.08 18.32 24.25
CA THR A 24 -0.70 19.20 23.23
C THR A 24 0.37 19.51 22.18
N VAL A 25 0.57 18.58 21.25
CA VAL A 25 1.46 18.81 20.11
C VAL A 25 0.71 19.74 19.16
N PRO A 26 1.22 20.92 18.83
CA PRO A 26 0.53 21.84 17.94
C PRO A 26 0.29 21.15 16.59
N THR A 27 -0.91 21.31 16.06
CA THR A 27 -1.37 20.71 14.78
C THR A 27 -0.37 20.91 13.62
N ARG A 28 0.40 21.98 13.67
CA ARG A 28 1.49 22.27 12.73
C ARG A 28 2.66 21.28 12.83
N LEU A 29 2.96 20.80 14.04
CA LEU A 29 4.04 19.82 14.25
C LEU A 29 3.63 18.42 13.80
N ILE A 30 2.36 18.06 14.00
CA ILE A 30 1.78 16.80 13.50
C ILE A 30 1.80 16.78 11.97
N GLN A 31 1.52 17.90 11.32
CA GLN A 31 1.61 18.02 9.86
C GLN A 31 3.08 17.94 9.37
N LEU A 32 4.03 18.51 10.09
CA LEU A 32 5.46 18.43 9.75
C LEU A 32 5.98 17.00 9.90
N ILE A 33 5.65 16.30 10.98
CA ILE A 33 6.03 14.89 11.21
C ILE A 33 5.40 13.98 10.15
N ARG A 34 4.16 14.26 9.75
CA ARG A 34 3.49 13.56 8.65
C ARG A 34 4.17 13.79 7.30
N TYR A 35 4.60 15.01 7.05
CA TYR A 35 5.29 15.40 5.81
C TYR A 35 6.68 14.75 5.71
N GLU A 36 7.45 14.75 6.82
CA GLU A 36 8.77 14.09 6.88
C GLU A 36 8.67 12.58 6.70
N ARG A 37 7.62 11.93 7.22
CA ARG A 37 7.39 10.51 7.06
C ARG A 37 7.15 10.11 5.59
N TRP A 38 6.48 10.95 4.81
CA TRP A 38 6.29 10.76 3.38
C TRP A 38 7.55 11.03 2.55
N CYS A 39 8.41 11.95 2.99
CA CYS A 39 9.73 12.20 2.38
C CYS A 39 10.65 10.97 2.45
N CYS A 40 10.53 10.15 3.50
CA CYS A 40 11.34 8.93 3.67
C CYS A 40 10.76 7.73 2.89
N THR A 41 9.52 7.82 2.41
CA THR A 41 8.85 6.74 1.68
C THR A 41 8.94 7.00 0.18
N THR A 42 10.16 6.88 -0.36
CA THR A 42 10.44 7.23 -1.76
C THR A 42 9.89 6.18 -2.71
N ILE A 43 8.84 6.53 -3.46
CA ILE A 43 8.46 5.77 -4.66
C ILE A 43 9.51 6.10 -5.71
N SER A 44 10.34 5.12 -6.05
CA SER A 44 11.34 5.26 -7.11
C SER A 44 10.70 5.04 -8.47
N ILE A 45 10.78 6.04 -9.34
CA ILE A 45 10.32 5.97 -10.72
C ILE A 45 11.52 5.71 -11.63
N ASN A 46 11.44 4.64 -12.40
CA ASN A 46 12.43 4.30 -13.40
C ASN A 46 11.94 4.69 -14.80
N TYR A 47 12.44 5.79 -15.34
CA TYR A 47 12.09 6.25 -16.68
C TYR A 47 12.61 5.36 -17.82
N ARG A 48 13.50 4.40 -17.54
CA ARG A 48 13.99 3.40 -18.49
C ARG A 48 13.14 2.13 -18.51
N ASP A 49 12.23 1.98 -17.54
CA ASP A 49 11.29 0.87 -17.50
C ASP A 49 10.25 1.06 -18.62
N PRO A 50 9.98 0.05 -19.48
CA PRO A 50 8.98 0.14 -20.53
C PRO A 50 7.54 0.27 -20.01
N ARG A 51 7.29 -0.02 -18.72
CA ARG A 51 5.98 0.09 -18.12
C ARG A 51 5.55 1.55 -17.94
N PRO A 52 4.27 1.87 -18.17
CA PRO A 52 3.73 3.21 -17.96
C PRO A 52 4.01 3.72 -16.54
N ILE A 53 4.25 5.03 -16.41
CA ILE A 53 4.59 5.66 -15.11
C ILE A 53 3.47 5.45 -14.07
N TYR A 54 2.19 5.47 -14.47
CA TYR A 54 1.10 5.25 -13.54
C TYR A 54 1.13 3.85 -12.89
N GLU A 55 1.58 2.82 -13.63
CA GLU A 55 1.74 1.47 -13.10
C GLU A 55 2.87 1.41 -12.08
N GLN A 56 3.98 2.08 -12.34
CA GLN A 56 5.10 2.14 -11.40
C GLN A 56 4.70 2.85 -10.10
N VAL A 57 3.92 3.94 -10.18
CA VAL A 57 3.37 4.64 -9.01
C VAL A 57 2.40 3.74 -8.24
N ARG A 58 1.46 3.09 -8.95
CA ARG A 58 0.50 2.15 -8.36
C ARG A 58 1.22 1.01 -7.62
N ASP A 59 2.16 0.37 -8.30
CA ASP A 59 2.91 -0.77 -7.73
C ASP A 59 3.81 -0.34 -6.58
N GLY A 60 4.35 0.88 -6.62
CA GLY A 60 5.10 1.48 -5.53
C GLY A 60 4.24 1.65 -4.28
N LEU A 61 3.09 2.31 -4.42
CA LEU A 61 2.14 2.53 -3.32
C LEU A 61 1.61 1.19 -2.76
N ARG A 62 1.26 0.25 -3.65
CA ARG A 62 0.79 -1.08 -3.24
C ARG A 62 1.83 -1.80 -2.39
N ARG A 63 3.12 -1.79 -2.77
CA ARG A 63 4.19 -2.39 -1.97
C ARG A 63 4.29 -1.76 -0.58
N LEU A 64 4.16 -0.45 -0.47
CA LEU A 64 4.20 0.27 0.81
C LEU A 64 3.01 -0.08 1.71
N ILE A 65 1.83 -0.31 1.13
CA ILE A 65 0.64 -0.74 1.86
C ILE A 65 0.80 -2.19 2.32
N VAL A 66 1.20 -3.09 1.42
CA VAL A 66 1.35 -4.52 1.72
C VAL A 66 2.46 -4.77 2.74
N SER A 67 3.55 -4.00 2.70
CA SER A 67 4.64 -4.09 3.68
C SER A 67 4.31 -3.47 5.04
N GLY A 68 3.11 -2.85 5.21
CA GLY A 68 2.75 -2.13 6.43
C GLY A 68 3.48 -0.81 6.64
N THR A 69 4.33 -0.38 5.69
CA THR A 69 4.99 0.94 5.75
C THR A 69 3.95 2.07 5.73
N LEU A 70 2.87 1.86 4.98
CA LEU A 70 1.66 2.67 5.04
C LEU A 70 0.59 1.86 5.77
N PRO A 71 0.36 2.15 7.06
CA PRO A 71 -0.59 1.39 7.86
C PRO A 71 -2.03 1.70 7.44
N LEU A 72 -2.92 0.82 7.86
CA LEU A 72 -4.36 0.96 7.73
C LEU A 72 -4.87 2.30 8.26
N GLY A 73 -5.76 2.94 7.53
CA GLY A 73 -6.32 4.24 7.88
C GLY A 73 -5.36 5.41 7.67
N GLU A 74 -4.12 5.16 7.21
CA GLU A 74 -3.19 6.24 6.90
C GLU A 74 -3.72 7.06 5.73
N LYS A 75 -3.66 8.39 5.87
CA LYS A 75 -4.07 9.32 4.83
C LYS A 75 -2.97 9.44 3.79
N LEU A 76 -3.30 9.19 2.53
CA LEU A 76 -2.39 9.41 1.42
C LEU A 76 -2.28 10.90 1.08
N PRO A 77 -1.16 11.35 0.49
CA PRO A 77 -1.05 12.69 -0.07
C PRO A 77 -2.15 12.91 -1.11
N SER A 78 -2.54 14.16 -1.29
CA SER A 78 -3.42 14.49 -2.41
C SER A 78 -2.71 14.25 -3.75
N VAL A 79 -3.50 14.06 -4.80
CA VAL A 79 -2.97 13.91 -6.18
C VAL A 79 -2.00 15.05 -6.53
N ARG A 80 -2.32 16.28 -6.11
CA ARG A 80 -1.47 17.46 -6.36
C ARG A 80 -0.16 17.39 -5.59
N GLU A 81 -0.20 17.04 -4.31
CA GLU A 81 0.99 16.90 -3.47
C GLU A 81 1.91 15.82 -4.00
N LEU A 82 1.39 14.62 -4.31
CA LEU A 82 2.20 13.54 -4.83
C LEU A 82 2.75 13.85 -6.23
N SER A 83 1.97 14.50 -7.09
CA SER A 83 2.44 14.93 -8.41
C SER A 83 3.57 15.93 -8.33
N THR A 84 3.53 16.85 -7.36
CA THR A 84 4.60 17.82 -7.13
C THR A 84 5.85 17.14 -6.58
N GLN A 85 5.71 16.22 -5.62
CA GLN A 85 6.83 15.48 -5.01
C GLN A 85 7.56 14.60 -6.03
N LEU A 86 6.82 13.90 -6.89
CA LEU A 86 7.39 13.02 -7.90
C LEU A 86 7.73 13.72 -9.22
N THR A 87 7.34 14.98 -9.37
CA THR A 87 7.46 15.74 -10.64
C THR A 87 6.77 15.03 -11.81
N ILE A 88 5.58 14.47 -11.55
CA ILE A 88 4.78 13.69 -12.50
C ILE A 88 3.45 14.41 -12.75
N ASN A 89 2.90 14.24 -13.96
CA ASN A 89 1.60 14.79 -14.31
C ASN A 89 0.49 14.33 -13.34
N PRO A 90 -0.32 15.25 -12.79
CA PRO A 90 -1.42 14.91 -11.88
C PRO A 90 -2.38 13.85 -12.41
N ASN A 91 -2.65 13.84 -13.72
CA ASN A 91 -3.53 12.84 -14.34
C ASN A 91 -2.96 11.41 -14.23
N THR A 92 -1.63 11.28 -14.28
CA THR A 92 -0.92 10.02 -14.11
C THR A 92 -1.07 9.51 -12.67
N ILE A 93 -0.93 10.40 -11.68
CA ILE A 93 -1.13 10.06 -10.26
C ILE A 93 -2.61 9.72 -10.01
N GLN A 94 -3.53 10.49 -10.55
CA GLN A 94 -4.97 10.23 -10.40
C GLN A 94 -5.37 8.86 -10.97
N ARG A 95 -4.78 8.45 -12.10
CA ARG A 95 -5.00 7.13 -12.67
C ARG A 95 -4.51 6.02 -11.74
N ALA A 96 -3.29 6.16 -11.20
CA ALA A 96 -2.74 5.20 -10.23
C ALA A 96 -3.63 5.06 -8.98
N TYR A 97 -4.13 6.19 -8.44
CA TYR A 97 -5.05 6.19 -7.30
C TYR A 97 -6.38 5.49 -7.63
N ARG A 98 -6.95 5.75 -8.79
CA ARG A 98 -8.19 5.10 -9.22
C ARG A 98 -8.03 3.59 -9.34
N GLU A 99 -6.90 3.11 -9.88
CA GLU A 99 -6.61 1.69 -9.97
C GLU A 99 -6.45 1.06 -8.58
N LEU A 100 -5.70 1.70 -7.66
CA LEU A 100 -5.59 1.24 -6.27
C LEU A 100 -6.93 1.22 -5.53
N GLU A 101 -7.83 2.17 -5.83
CA GLU A 101 -9.18 2.20 -5.27
C GLU A 101 -10.05 1.06 -5.82
N THR A 102 -9.93 0.79 -7.11
CA THR A 102 -10.60 -0.35 -7.76
C THR A 102 -10.09 -1.69 -7.22
N GLU A 103 -8.78 -1.78 -6.96
CA GLU A 103 -8.13 -2.95 -6.36
C GLU A 103 -8.42 -3.06 -4.83
N GLY A 104 -9.04 -2.05 -4.20
CA GLY A 104 -9.41 -2.07 -2.78
C GLY A 104 -8.29 -1.70 -1.79
N TYR A 105 -7.12 -1.30 -2.27
CA TYR A 105 -6.01 -0.89 -1.40
C TYR A 105 -6.23 0.47 -0.75
N ILE A 106 -6.94 1.35 -1.41
CA ILE A 106 -7.28 2.69 -0.89
C ILE A 106 -8.77 2.99 -1.03
N CYS A 107 -9.26 3.90 -0.21
CA CYS A 107 -10.62 4.42 -0.30
C CYS A 107 -10.59 5.95 -0.32
N SER A 108 -11.41 6.53 -1.19
CA SER A 108 -11.60 7.98 -1.27
C SER A 108 -12.79 8.40 -0.43
N VAL A 109 -12.56 9.38 0.46
CA VAL A 109 -13.61 9.99 1.28
C VAL A 109 -13.84 11.41 0.76
N ALA A 110 -15.05 11.70 0.31
CA ALA A 110 -15.40 13.00 -0.25
C ALA A 110 -15.04 14.14 0.72
N GLY A 111 -14.28 15.13 0.23
CA GLY A 111 -13.82 16.28 1.01
C GLY A 111 -12.70 16.01 2.00
N ARG A 112 -12.30 14.75 2.21
CA ARG A 112 -11.26 14.37 3.19
C ARG A 112 -9.98 13.80 2.56
N GLY A 113 -10.08 13.23 1.35
CA GLY A 113 -8.96 12.65 0.60
C GLY A 113 -8.98 11.13 0.57
N SER A 114 -7.86 10.52 0.19
CA SER A 114 -7.71 9.07 0.06
C SER A 114 -6.97 8.49 1.26
N TYR A 115 -7.36 7.28 1.67
CA TYR A 115 -6.84 6.59 2.85
C TYR A 115 -6.52 5.14 2.50
N VAL A 116 -5.57 4.55 3.20
CA VAL A 116 -5.29 3.12 3.10
C VAL A 116 -6.47 2.35 3.70
N CYS A 117 -7.05 1.44 2.92
CA CYS A 117 -8.18 0.63 3.35
C CYS A 117 -7.75 -0.67 4.00
N ALA A 118 -8.59 -1.17 4.93
CA ALA A 118 -8.36 -2.36 5.72
C ALA A 118 -8.36 -3.67 4.94
N GLN A 119 -8.88 -3.67 3.76
CA GLN A 119 -8.96 -4.89 2.95
C GLN A 119 -7.81 -4.88 1.94
N ILE A 120 -6.71 -5.53 2.29
CA ILE A 120 -5.89 -6.16 1.27
C ILE A 120 -6.86 -7.11 0.56
N PRO A 121 -7.15 -6.90 -0.73
CA PRO A 121 -8.05 -7.81 -1.42
C PRO A 121 -7.52 -9.22 -1.24
N ASP A 122 -8.34 -10.08 -0.66
CA ASP A 122 -8.05 -11.51 -0.65
C ASP A 122 -8.24 -11.94 -2.11
N ASP A 123 -7.17 -11.87 -2.88
CA ASP A 123 -7.13 -12.29 -4.28
C ASP A 123 -6.45 -13.66 -4.34
N PRO A 124 -7.23 -14.73 -4.16
CA PRO A 124 -6.69 -16.10 -4.15
C PRO A 124 -6.01 -16.45 -5.47
N ALA A 125 -6.49 -15.93 -6.59
CA ALA A 125 -5.87 -16.17 -7.90
C ALA A 125 -4.48 -15.55 -7.99
N ARG A 126 -4.31 -14.37 -7.38
CA ARG A 126 -3.01 -13.71 -7.31
C ARG A 126 -2.07 -14.39 -6.31
N GLN A 127 -2.60 -14.85 -5.16
CA GLN A 127 -1.83 -15.65 -4.21
C GLN A 127 -1.30 -16.92 -4.87
N ASP A 128 -2.15 -17.65 -5.56
CA ASP A 128 -1.77 -18.86 -6.30
C ASP A 128 -0.70 -18.57 -7.36
N ALA A 129 -0.87 -17.53 -8.15
CA ALA A 129 0.13 -17.14 -9.14
C ALA A 129 1.49 -16.81 -8.52
N LEU A 130 1.51 -16.14 -7.37
CA LEU A 130 2.74 -15.82 -6.64
C LEU A 130 3.37 -17.05 -6.00
N LEU A 131 2.56 -17.97 -5.47
CA LEU A 131 3.05 -19.24 -4.92
C LEU A 131 3.67 -20.10 -6.02
N HIS A 132 3.06 -20.21 -7.20
CA HIS A 132 3.64 -20.91 -8.33
C HIS A 132 5.00 -20.32 -8.76
N GLN A 133 5.12 -18.99 -8.78
CA GLN A 133 6.40 -18.33 -9.08
C GLN A 133 7.45 -18.60 -8.00
N PHE A 134 7.04 -18.57 -6.74
CA PHE A 134 7.91 -18.88 -5.61
C PHE A 134 8.39 -20.33 -5.68
N ASP A 135 7.50 -21.28 -5.89
CA ASP A 135 7.84 -22.69 -5.99
C ASP A 135 8.81 -22.98 -7.14
N ALA A 136 8.59 -22.36 -8.30
CA ALA A 136 9.50 -22.47 -9.44
C ALA A 136 10.89 -21.91 -9.11
N ALA A 137 10.96 -20.74 -8.47
CA ALA A 137 12.23 -20.14 -8.07
C ALA A 137 12.96 -20.99 -7.01
N VAL A 138 12.23 -21.55 -6.04
CA VAL A 138 12.78 -22.44 -5.01
C VAL A 138 13.36 -23.70 -5.65
N GLN A 139 12.65 -24.33 -6.58
CA GLN A 139 13.13 -25.53 -7.28
C GLN A 139 14.43 -25.25 -8.06
N GLU A 140 14.48 -24.11 -8.76
CA GLU A 140 15.67 -23.71 -9.49
C GLU A 140 16.87 -23.47 -8.55
N LEU A 141 16.67 -22.79 -7.42
CA LEU A 141 17.70 -22.54 -6.43
C LEU A 141 18.22 -23.83 -5.77
N LEU A 142 17.34 -24.79 -5.48
CA LEU A 142 17.70 -26.11 -4.99
C LEU A 142 18.52 -26.90 -6.03
N TYR A 143 18.12 -26.82 -7.31
CA TYR A 143 18.86 -27.43 -8.41
C TYR A 143 20.28 -26.85 -8.56
N LEU A 144 20.44 -25.55 -8.31
CA LEU A 144 21.73 -24.85 -8.28
C LEU A 144 22.56 -25.15 -7.03
N GLY A 145 22.07 -26.03 -6.13
CA GLY A 145 22.79 -26.50 -4.96
C GLY A 145 22.61 -25.69 -3.68
N MET A 146 21.67 -24.76 -3.66
CA MET A 146 21.32 -24.01 -2.46
C MET A 146 20.62 -24.95 -1.46
N ARG A 147 20.96 -24.81 -0.16
CA ARG A 147 20.32 -25.62 0.89
C ARG A 147 18.96 -25.07 1.27
N SER A 148 18.01 -25.95 1.58
CA SER A 148 16.67 -25.57 2.02
C SER A 148 16.66 -24.72 3.30
N GLU A 149 17.64 -24.90 4.19
CA GLU A 149 17.81 -24.09 5.40
C GLU A 149 18.21 -22.65 5.07
N GLU A 150 19.04 -22.46 4.06
CA GLU A 150 19.44 -21.13 3.57
C GLU A 150 18.26 -20.40 2.90
N LEU A 151 17.40 -21.12 2.19
CA LEU A 151 16.16 -20.58 1.63
C LEU A 151 15.18 -20.16 2.72
N ARG A 152 15.04 -20.98 3.78
CA ARG A 152 14.18 -20.64 4.94
C ARG A 152 14.64 -19.39 5.65
N SER A 153 15.96 -19.19 5.82
CA SER A 153 16.51 -18.01 6.49
C SER A 153 16.25 -16.69 5.73
N ARG A 154 15.91 -16.79 4.45
CA ARG A 154 15.58 -15.62 3.61
C ARG A 154 14.10 -15.20 3.66
N ILE A 155 13.26 -16.07 4.21
CA ILE A 155 11.85 -15.74 4.43
C ILE A 155 11.78 -15.01 5.77
N PRO A 156 11.46 -13.71 5.80
CA PRO A 156 11.26 -13.01 7.06
C PRO A 156 10.13 -13.69 7.82
N GLU A 157 10.33 -13.96 9.11
CA GLU A 157 9.24 -14.39 9.96
C GLU A 157 8.18 -13.28 9.95
N GLY A 158 7.10 -13.50 9.22
CA GLY A 158 5.99 -12.57 9.15
C GLY A 158 5.37 -12.44 10.53
N GLY A 159 5.59 -11.32 11.18
CA GLY A 159 4.88 -10.98 12.39
C GLY A 159 3.40 -10.82 12.08
N THR A 160 2.63 -11.87 12.25
CA THR A 160 1.18 -11.81 12.34
C THR A 160 0.84 -11.17 13.68
N ASN A 161 0.94 -9.85 13.77
CA ASN A 161 0.33 -9.12 14.85
C ASN A 161 -1.15 -8.92 14.53
N HIS A 162 -1.93 -9.97 14.77
CA HIS A 162 -3.33 -9.89 15.05
C HIS A 162 -3.48 -10.03 16.57
N ASP A 163 -3.45 -8.89 17.25
CA ASP A 163 -4.08 -8.67 18.55
C ASP A 163 -4.95 -7.42 18.45
#